data_1a6d4d2cf958797b529ce62c2b45a2c6
#
_entry.id   1a6d4d2cf958797b529ce62c2b45a2c6
#
_cell.length_a   1.000
_cell.length_b   1.000
_cell.length_c   1.000
_cell.angle_alpha   90.00
_cell.angle_beta   90.00
_cell.angle_gamma   90.00
#
_symmetry.space_group_name_H-M   'P 1'
#
loop_
_entity.id
_entity.type
_entity.pdbx_description
1 polymer ?
#
loop_
_entity_poly.entity_id
_entity_poly.type
_entity_poly.pdbx_seq_one_letter_code
_entity_poly.pdbx_strand_id
1 'polypeptide(L)'
;MTAETKEHATGSELIPKYSPKGAFVAEVAAAGSRLAQFSIEFSGDKPGEIRAVTDILERHKVNILSGSHESARWSFFVDLSQSDASTAQLVQELKALPDIQTVQSQDGLNGVIVDALHHPLMMGKNRAVLFRLDTIGSVFSRPREIFGAEGPLGKVLLHQMGRAGGQSSLKAFSETMGRDRIREQLPNIMNMYAAGGWGIFKLMEVDFDRGVAVVQAFENFECTTHRGKRGEPYSQYVRGDLAGLFSEVFDKKVDAVETQCVVQGAPFCRFEIAPASKGTA
;
A
#
# COMPACT_ATOMS: atom_id res chain seq x y z
N MET A 1 14.23 47.98 -2.90
CA MET A 1 13.17 47.06 -2.49
C MET A 1 12.74 46.33 -3.72
N THR A 2 13.34 45.19 -3.98
CA THR A 2 13.02 44.30 -5.10
C THR A 2 12.06 43.25 -4.59
N ALA A 3 10.85 43.23 -5.16
CA ALA A 3 9.85 42.21 -4.87
C ALA A 3 10.29 40.87 -5.48
N GLU A 4 10.62 39.91 -4.63
CA GLU A 4 10.80 38.51 -5.04
C GLU A 4 9.44 37.97 -5.48
N THR A 5 9.26 37.76 -6.78
CA THR A 5 8.19 36.98 -7.38
C THR A 5 8.38 35.51 -6.95
N LYS A 6 7.62 35.04 -5.97
CA LYS A 6 7.47 33.61 -5.74
C LYS A 6 6.80 33.01 -6.95
N GLU A 7 7.56 32.34 -7.80
CA GLU A 7 7.03 31.42 -8.81
C GLU A 7 6.14 30.36 -8.11
N HIS A 8 4.87 30.37 -8.42
CA HIS A 8 3.96 29.30 -8.02
C HIS A 8 4.30 28.07 -8.88
N ALA A 9 4.96 27.09 -8.25
CA ALA A 9 5.20 25.79 -8.86
C ALA A 9 3.86 25.22 -9.38
N THR A 10 3.83 24.75 -10.62
CA THR A 10 2.67 24.12 -11.22
C THR A 10 2.33 22.84 -10.44
N GLY A 11 1.03 22.50 -10.31
CA GLY A 11 0.57 21.39 -9.45
C GLY A 11 1.26 20.04 -9.69
N SER A 12 1.85 19.81 -10.89
CA SER A 12 2.59 18.58 -11.21
C SER A 12 3.99 18.52 -10.56
N GLU A 13 4.62 19.64 -10.23
CA GLU A 13 5.93 19.68 -9.59
C GLU A 13 5.87 19.46 -8.07
N LEU A 14 4.68 19.63 -7.47
CA LEU A 14 4.45 19.45 -6.04
C LEU A 14 4.26 17.96 -5.65
N ILE A 15 3.94 17.09 -6.62
CA ILE A 15 3.73 15.67 -6.34
C ILE A 15 5.09 14.98 -6.16
N PRO A 16 5.37 14.38 -5.01
CA PRO A 16 6.60 13.62 -4.82
C PRO A 16 6.70 12.50 -5.85
N LYS A 17 7.87 12.37 -6.49
CA LYS A 17 8.13 11.32 -7.47
C LYS A 17 8.47 10.02 -6.75
N TYR A 18 7.65 9.00 -6.93
CA TYR A 18 7.88 7.63 -6.46
C TYR A 18 7.84 6.68 -7.66
N SER A 19 8.67 5.66 -7.62
CA SER A 19 8.57 4.56 -8.58
C SER A 19 7.42 3.64 -8.19
N PRO A 20 6.57 3.20 -9.13
CA PRO A 20 5.55 2.20 -8.83
C PRO A 20 6.21 0.89 -8.38
N LYS A 21 5.58 0.23 -7.41
CA LYS A 21 5.99 -1.09 -6.91
C LYS A 21 4.90 -2.10 -7.22
N GLY A 22 5.27 -3.18 -7.91
CA GLY A 22 4.37 -4.34 -8.09
C GLY A 22 4.16 -5.08 -6.78
N ALA A 23 2.94 -5.55 -6.55
CA ALA A 23 2.67 -6.55 -5.54
C ALA A 23 2.98 -7.93 -6.14
N PHE A 24 3.64 -8.80 -5.38
CA PHE A 24 3.94 -10.19 -5.80
C PHE A 24 2.65 -11.03 -5.67
N VAL A 25 1.77 -10.94 -6.66
CA VAL A 25 0.50 -11.68 -6.69
C VAL A 25 0.22 -12.36 -8.02
N ALA A 26 0.64 -11.78 -9.14
CA ALA A 26 0.42 -12.32 -10.47
C ALA A 26 1.34 -11.67 -11.51
N GLU A 27 1.61 -12.40 -12.60
CA GLU A 27 2.23 -11.88 -13.82
C GLU A 27 1.42 -12.29 -15.04
N VAL A 28 1.41 -11.40 -16.04
CA VAL A 28 0.70 -11.60 -17.31
C VAL A 28 1.66 -11.31 -18.46
N ALA A 29 1.84 -12.28 -19.33
CA ALA A 29 2.61 -12.17 -20.56
C ALA A 29 1.74 -12.48 -21.78
N ALA A 30 2.33 -12.52 -22.98
CA ALA A 30 1.63 -12.88 -24.20
C ALA A 30 1.01 -14.29 -24.08
N ALA A 31 -0.11 -14.50 -24.75
CA ALA A 31 -0.71 -15.82 -24.85
C ALA A 31 0.30 -16.83 -25.42
N GLY A 32 0.40 -17.99 -24.80
CA GLY A 32 1.39 -19.01 -25.16
C GLY A 32 2.74 -18.87 -24.46
N SER A 33 3.02 -17.79 -23.74
CA SER A 33 4.20 -17.69 -22.89
C SER A 33 4.19 -18.77 -21.80
N ARG A 34 5.37 -19.33 -21.53
CA ARG A 34 5.58 -20.35 -20.51
C ARG A 34 6.01 -19.68 -19.20
N LEU A 35 5.06 -19.42 -18.33
CA LEU A 35 5.32 -18.84 -17.01
C LEU A 35 5.34 -19.91 -15.94
N ALA A 36 6.18 -19.73 -14.92
CA ALA A 36 6.17 -20.57 -13.72
C ALA A 36 6.45 -19.74 -12.47
N GLN A 37 6.02 -20.26 -11.33
CA GLN A 37 6.34 -19.78 -10.02
C GLN A 37 7.22 -20.79 -9.30
N PHE A 38 8.21 -20.29 -8.59
CA PHE A 38 9.02 -21.07 -7.65
C PHE A 38 8.93 -20.44 -6.26
N SER A 39 8.90 -21.28 -5.24
CA SER A 39 9.12 -20.91 -3.84
C SER A 39 10.19 -21.82 -3.28
N ILE A 40 11.31 -21.23 -2.88
CA ILE A 40 12.49 -21.91 -2.39
C ILE A 40 12.68 -21.57 -0.93
N GLU A 41 12.81 -22.58 -0.09
CA GLU A 41 13.15 -22.43 1.32
C GLU A 41 14.60 -22.89 1.54
N PHE A 42 15.41 -22.00 2.10
CA PHE A 42 16.82 -22.24 2.38
C PHE A 42 17.00 -22.79 3.81
N SER A 43 18.09 -23.48 4.06
CA SER A 43 18.44 -24.03 5.38
C SER A 43 18.82 -22.96 6.42
N GLY A 44 18.95 -21.71 6.00
CA GLY A 44 19.24 -20.55 6.82
C GLY A 44 19.08 -19.28 6.00
N ASP A 45 19.42 -18.14 6.57
CA ASP A 45 19.47 -16.84 5.90
C ASP A 45 20.96 -16.45 5.76
N LYS A 46 21.60 -16.89 4.70
CA LYS A 46 23.04 -16.69 4.47
C LYS A 46 23.29 -15.86 3.22
N PRO A 47 24.28 -14.96 3.24
CA PRO A 47 24.71 -14.24 2.06
C PRO A 47 25.14 -15.20 0.94
N GLY A 48 24.63 -14.99 -0.28
CA GLY A 48 25.03 -15.74 -1.46
C GLY A 48 24.14 -16.93 -1.86
N GLU A 49 23.14 -17.30 -1.07
CA GLU A 49 22.21 -18.41 -1.39
C GLU A 49 21.47 -18.16 -2.71
N ILE A 50 21.01 -16.95 -2.94
CA ILE A 50 20.30 -16.55 -4.18
C ILE A 50 21.21 -16.74 -5.40
N ARG A 51 22.53 -16.54 -5.27
CA ARG A 51 23.47 -16.69 -6.40
C ARG A 51 23.44 -18.10 -6.98
N ALA A 52 23.50 -19.13 -6.14
CA ALA A 52 23.47 -20.51 -6.62
C ALA A 52 22.19 -20.83 -7.41
N VAL A 53 21.06 -20.25 -6.99
CA VAL A 53 19.78 -20.36 -7.69
C VAL A 53 19.84 -19.62 -9.03
N THR A 54 20.31 -18.36 -9.04
CA THR A 54 20.39 -17.56 -10.27
C THR A 54 21.38 -18.15 -11.29
N ASP A 55 22.47 -18.80 -10.87
CA ASP A 55 23.42 -19.49 -11.74
C ASP A 55 22.73 -20.65 -12.49
N ILE A 56 21.78 -21.36 -11.85
CA ILE A 56 20.97 -22.40 -12.53
C ILE A 56 20.01 -21.77 -13.53
N LEU A 57 19.28 -20.71 -13.10
CA LEU A 57 18.31 -20.05 -13.97
C LEU A 57 18.97 -19.44 -15.20
N GLU A 58 20.15 -18.81 -15.05
CA GLU A 58 20.93 -18.25 -16.16
C GLU A 58 21.37 -19.35 -17.16
N ARG A 59 21.89 -20.48 -16.66
CA ARG A 59 22.29 -21.61 -17.48
C ARG A 59 21.18 -22.12 -18.39
N HIS A 60 19.96 -22.09 -17.89
CA HIS A 60 18.75 -22.51 -18.61
C HIS A 60 18.03 -21.35 -19.32
N LYS A 61 18.61 -20.15 -19.40
CA LYS A 61 18.00 -18.95 -20.03
C LYS A 61 16.62 -18.60 -19.46
N VAL A 62 16.45 -18.77 -18.17
CA VAL A 62 15.22 -18.46 -17.46
C VAL A 62 15.24 -16.99 -17.03
N ASN A 63 14.21 -16.23 -17.41
CA ASN A 63 14.09 -14.83 -17.03
C ASN A 63 13.23 -14.68 -15.77
N ILE A 64 13.76 -14.01 -14.74
CA ILE A 64 13.02 -13.67 -13.53
C ILE A 64 12.18 -12.42 -13.81
N LEU A 65 10.87 -12.50 -13.62
CA LEU A 65 9.92 -11.40 -13.83
C LEU A 65 9.76 -10.54 -12.58
N SER A 66 9.47 -11.18 -11.47
CA SER A 66 9.33 -10.53 -10.17
C SER A 66 9.57 -11.53 -9.05
N GLY A 67 9.77 -11.04 -7.82
CA GLY A 67 9.96 -11.93 -6.67
C GLY A 67 9.90 -11.20 -5.34
N SER A 68 9.79 -11.99 -4.28
CA SER A 68 9.82 -11.57 -2.89
C SER A 68 10.78 -12.47 -2.11
N HIS A 69 11.63 -11.86 -1.30
CA HIS A 69 12.55 -12.56 -0.40
C HIS A 69 12.19 -12.20 1.05
N GLU A 70 11.88 -13.21 1.84
CA GLU A 70 11.52 -13.06 3.24
C GLU A 70 12.29 -14.07 4.09
N SER A 71 13.22 -13.57 4.90
CA SER A 71 14.13 -14.42 5.69
C SER A 71 14.79 -15.50 4.84
N ALA A 72 14.61 -16.77 5.15
CA ALA A 72 15.14 -17.91 4.42
C ALA A 72 14.26 -18.41 3.27
N ARG A 73 13.29 -17.61 2.79
CA ARG A 73 12.42 -17.98 1.65
C ARG A 73 12.54 -16.98 0.53
N TRP A 74 12.71 -17.48 -0.69
CA TRP A 74 12.65 -16.70 -1.92
C TRP A 74 11.58 -17.25 -2.85
N SER A 75 10.61 -16.40 -3.18
CA SER A 75 9.52 -16.72 -4.09
C SER A 75 9.58 -15.81 -5.30
N PHE A 76 9.44 -16.35 -6.50
CA PHE A 76 9.59 -15.58 -7.72
C PHE A 76 8.82 -16.18 -8.89
N PHE A 77 8.39 -15.32 -9.81
CA PHE A 77 7.82 -15.67 -11.10
C PHE A 77 8.90 -15.63 -12.18
N VAL A 78 8.85 -16.57 -13.10
CA VAL A 78 9.78 -16.68 -14.22
C VAL A 78 9.08 -16.82 -15.55
N ASP A 79 9.76 -16.39 -16.61
CA ASP A 79 9.42 -16.71 -17.99
C ASP A 79 10.39 -17.77 -18.53
N LEU A 80 9.84 -18.92 -18.88
CA LEU A 80 10.53 -20.07 -19.46
C LEU A 80 10.43 -20.12 -20.99
N SER A 81 9.88 -19.09 -21.64
CA SER A 81 9.62 -19.11 -23.09
C SER A 81 10.89 -19.27 -23.93
N GLN A 82 12.05 -18.83 -23.41
CA GLN A 82 13.36 -18.98 -24.04
C GLN A 82 14.17 -20.17 -23.50
N SER A 83 13.61 -20.93 -22.57
CA SER A 83 14.28 -22.05 -21.91
C SER A 83 13.89 -23.37 -22.53
N ASP A 84 14.89 -24.26 -22.71
CA ASP A 84 14.63 -25.65 -23.08
C ASP A 84 14.27 -26.54 -21.86
N ALA A 85 14.53 -26.03 -20.65
CA ALA A 85 14.23 -26.77 -19.44
C ALA A 85 12.72 -26.76 -19.10
N SER A 86 12.26 -27.86 -18.53
CA SER A 86 10.94 -27.93 -17.91
C SER A 86 11.00 -27.44 -16.45
N THR A 87 9.85 -27.02 -15.90
CA THR A 87 9.74 -26.69 -14.47
C THR A 87 10.20 -27.84 -13.57
N ALA A 88 9.84 -29.08 -13.92
CA ALA A 88 10.25 -30.27 -13.18
C ALA A 88 11.77 -30.48 -13.16
N GLN A 89 12.46 -30.25 -14.29
CA GLN A 89 13.92 -30.32 -14.38
C GLN A 89 14.57 -29.25 -13.49
N LEU A 90 14.10 -28.01 -13.55
CA LEU A 90 14.61 -26.94 -12.70
C LEU A 90 14.42 -27.25 -11.21
N VAL A 91 13.26 -27.80 -10.82
CA VAL A 91 13.02 -28.24 -9.44
C VAL A 91 14.05 -29.29 -8.99
N GLN A 92 14.41 -30.25 -9.85
CA GLN A 92 15.40 -31.27 -9.51
C GLN A 92 16.80 -30.66 -9.32
N GLU A 93 17.22 -29.76 -10.21
CA GLU A 93 18.53 -29.11 -10.12
C GLU A 93 18.60 -28.17 -8.89
N LEU A 94 17.54 -27.42 -8.61
CA LEU A 94 17.46 -26.56 -7.44
C LEU A 94 17.51 -27.37 -6.14
N LYS A 95 16.78 -28.47 -6.05
CA LYS A 95 16.80 -29.37 -4.88
C LYS A 95 18.16 -30.03 -4.64
N ALA A 96 19.02 -30.11 -5.65
CA ALA A 96 20.38 -30.67 -5.52
C ALA A 96 21.35 -29.67 -4.86
N LEU A 97 21.00 -28.39 -4.72
CA LEU A 97 21.84 -27.42 -4.03
C LEU A 97 21.87 -27.70 -2.52
N PRO A 98 23.06 -27.61 -1.86
CA PRO A 98 23.24 -28.06 -0.49
C PRO A 98 22.47 -27.27 0.55
N ASP A 99 22.19 -25.99 0.27
CA ASP A 99 21.52 -25.09 1.21
C ASP A 99 20.01 -24.98 0.97
N ILE A 100 19.43 -25.79 0.08
CA ILE A 100 17.99 -25.79 -0.22
C ILE A 100 17.28 -26.86 0.65
N GLN A 101 16.27 -26.44 1.39
CA GLN A 101 15.40 -27.34 2.17
C GLN A 101 14.22 -27.83 1.34
N THR A 102 13.50 -26.87 0.72
CA THR A 102 12.34 -27.20 -0.10
C THR A 102 12.30 -26.38 -1.37
N VAL A 103 11.76 -26.94 -2.43
CA VAL A 103 11.40 -26.25 -3.67
C VAL A 103 9.97 -26.63 -4.01
N GLN A 104 9.10 -25.64 -4.06
CA GLN A 104 7.74 -25.75 -4.59
C GLN A 104 7.69 -25.03 -5.92
N SER A 105 6.85 -25.50 -6.84
CA SER A 105 6.66 -24.86 -8.13
C SER A 105 5.25 -25.00 -8.62
N GLN A 106 4.84 -24.09 -9.50
CA GLN A 106 3.57 -24.09 -10.19
C GLN A 106 3.77 -23.54 -11.60
N ASP A 107 3.15 -24.17 -12.58
CA ASP A 107 3.10 -23.67 -13.95
C ASP A 107 1.96 -22.68 -14.14
N GLY A 108 2.19 -21.64 -14.93
CA GLY A 108 1.17 -20.71 -15.38
C GLY A 108 0.27 -21.32 -16.45
N LEU A 109 -0.83 -20.68 -16.71
CA LEU A 109 -1.79 -21.09 -17.73
C LEU A 109 -1.93 -19.99 -18.79
N ASN A 110 -1.59 -20.32 -20.04
CA ASN A 110 -1.77 -19.45 -21.21
C ASN A 110 -1.22 -18.02 -21.01
N GLY A 111 0.02 -17.91 -20.53
CA GLY A 111 0.68 -16.61 -20.29
C GLY A 111 0.25 -15.89 -19.04
N VAL A 112 -0.48 -16.54 -18.15
CA VAL A 112 -0.89 -15.98 -16.84
C VAL A 112 -0.39 -16.88 -15.73
N ILE A 113 0.22 -16.28 -14.71
CA ILE A 113 0.57 -16.95 -13.45
C ILE A 113 0.06 -16.14 -12.27
N VAL A 114 -0.53 -16.80 -11.31
CA VAL A 114 -1.02 -16.20 -10.06
C VAL A 114 -0.37 -16.93 -8.90
N ASP A 115 0.02 -16.20 -7.86
CA ASP A 115 0.58 -16.84 -6.66
C ASP A 115 -0.47 -17.72 -5.98
N ALA A 116 -0.28 -19.04 -6.07
CA ALA A 116 -1.09 -20.03 -5.38
C ALA A 116 -0.27 -20.87 -4.37
N LEU A 117 0.99 -20.53 -4.17
CA LEU A 117 1.86 -21.21 -3.20
C LEU A 117 1.83 -20.55 -1.81
N HIS A 118 1.34 -19.31 -1.71
CA HIS A 118 1.40 -18.54 -0.47
C HIS A 118 0.04 -18.04 -0.03
N HIS A 119 -0.26 -18.24 1.24
CA HIS A 119 -1.42 -17.69 1.96
C HIS A 119 -1.16 -17.78 3.47
N PRO A 120 -1.52 -16.74 4.27
CA PRO A 120 -2.14 -15.47 3.87
C PRO A 120 -1.13 -14.43 3.36
N LEU A 121 -1.62 -13.37 2.70
CA LEU A 121 -0.84 -12.17 2.47
C LEU A 121 -0.57 -11.48 3.81
N MET A 122 0.69 -11.13 4.06
CA MET A 122 1.10 -10.48 5.30
C MET A 122 1.62 -9.07 5.06
N MET A 123 1.33 -8.18 6.01
CA MET A 123 1.97 -6.88 6.13
C MET A 123 2.61 -6.80 7.53
N GLY A 124 3.92 -7.01 7.59
CA GLY A 124 4.62 -7.28 8.84
C GLY A 124 4.07 -8.57 9.48
N LYS A 125 3.59 -8.48 10.72
CA LYS A 125 3.01 -9.63 11.44
C LYS A 125 1.50 -9.78 11.24
N ASN A 126 0.86 -8.86 10.54
CA ASN A 126 -0.59 -8.81 10.39
C ASN A 126 -1.02 -9.36 9.04
N ARG A 127 -2.11 -10.14 9.04
CA ARG A 127 -2.75 -10.58 7.81
C ARG A 127 -3.34 -9.37 7.08
N ALA A 128 -3.08 -9.28 5.78
CA ALA A 128 -3.57 -8.24 4.90
C ALA A 128 -4.53 -8.78 3.84
N VAL A 129 -5.30 -7.88 3.27
CA VAL A 129 -6.14 -8.12 2.09
C VAL A 129 -5.84 -7.03 1.07
N LEU A 130 -5.56 -7.42 -0.16
CA LEU A 130 -5.29 -6.50 -1.26
C LEU A 130 -6.56 -6.22 -2.05
N PHE A 131 -6.84 -4.96 -2.30
CA PHE A 131 -7.89 -4.53 -3.21
C PHE A 131 -7.27 -3.69 -4.34
N ARG A 132 -7.80 -3.86 -5.55
CA ARG A 132 -7.52 -2.93 -6.65
C ARG A 132 -8.20 -1.59 -6.37
N LEU A 133 -7.63 -0.51 -6.88
CA LEU A 133 -8.17 0.85 -6.68
C LEU A 133 -9.61 0.99 -7.20
N ASP A 134 -9.91 0.42 -8.36
CA ASP A 134 -11.25 0.43 -8.94
C ASP A 134 -12.28 -0.34 -8.09
N THR A 135 -11.86 -1.47 -7.52
CA THR A 135 -12.72 -2.28 -6.64
C THR A 135 -13.07 -1.53 -5.36
N ILE A 136 -12.05 -1.02 -4.65
CA ILE A 136 -12.29 -0.29 -3.40
C ILE A 136 -13.02 1.04 -3.65
N GLY A 137 -12.75 1.70 -4.78
CA GLY A 137 -13.47 2.89 -5.22
C GLY A 137 -14.97 2.60 -5.40
N SER A 138 -15.31 1.48 -6.03
CA SER A 138 -16.72 1.05 -6.20
C SER A 138 -17.38 0.75 -4.86
N VAL A 139 -16.67 0.09 -3.94
CA VAL A 139 -17.18 -0.18 -2.57
C VAL A 139 -17.50 1.13 -1.83
N PHE A 140 -16.65 2.15 -1.95
CA PHE A 140 -16.85 3.44 -1.27
C PHE A 140 -17.84 4.37 -1.99
N SER A 141 -18.05 4.19 -3.28
CA SER A 141 -19.09 4.93 -4.01
C SER A 141 -20.50 4.44 -3.64
N ARG A 142 -20.64 3.15 -3.35
CA ARG A 142 -21.96 2.55 -3.13
C ARG A 142 -22.77 3.14 -1.97
N PRO A 143 -22.21 3.42 -0.77
CA PRO A 143 -22.93 4.15 0.27
C PRO A 143 -23.42 5.53 -0.18
N ARG A 144 -22.61 6.25 -0.97
CA ARG A 144 -23.00 7.56 -1.52
C ARG A 144 -24.16 7.45 -2.49
N GLU A 145 -24.19 6.42 -3.32
CA GLU A 145 -25.29 6.17 -4.27
C GLU A 145 -26.60 5.81 -3.53
N ILE A 146 -26.54 4.93 -2.54
CA ILE A 146 -27.71 4.45 -1.79
C ILE A 146 -28.35 5.58 -0.97
N PHE A 147 -27.55 6.39 -0.31
CA PHE A 147 -28.02 7.44 0.59
C PHE A 147 -28.10 8.83 -0.09
N GLY A 148 -27.91 8.88 -1.43
CA GLY A 148 -27.80 10.12 -2.19
C GLY A 148 -26.37 10.66 -2.18
N ALA A 149 -25.87 11.09 -3.33
CA ALA A 149 -24.46 11.48 -3.53
C ALA A 149 -23.98 12.57 -2.53
N GLU A 150 -24.87 13.45 -2.16
CA GLU A 150 -24.64 14.53 -1.19
C GLU A 150 -25.32 14.25 0.18
N GLY A 151 -25.90 13.05 0.33
CA GLY A 151 -26.63 12.67 1.54
C GLY A 151 -25.71 12.59 2.77
N PRO A 152 -26.13 13.13 3.94
CA PRO A 152 -25.31 13.14 5.15
C PRO A 152 -25.02 11.71 5.65
N LEU A 153 -25.95 10.77 5.45
CA LEU A 153 -25.80 9.39 5.96
C LEU A 153 -24.64 8.65 5.31
N GLY A 154 -24.47 8.75 4.00
CA GLY A 154 -23.34 8.13 3.29
C GLY A 154 -21.99 8.70 3.73
N LYS A 155 -21.92 10.02 3.92
CA LYS A 155 -20.73 10.73 4.42
C LYS A 155 -20.39 10.28 5.86
N VAL A 156 -21.38 10.24 6.74
CA VAL A 156 -21.20 9.78 8.15
C VAL A 156 -20.76 8.32 8.20
N LEU A 157 -21.40 7.45 7.44
CA LEU A 157 -21.04 6.02 7.41
C LEU A 157 -19.57 5.83 7.01
N LEU A 158 -19.14 6.42 5.89
CA LEU A 158 -17.75 6.31 5.43
C LEU A 158 -16.76 6.90 6.43
N HIS A 159 -17.10 8.04 7.03
CA HIS A 159 -16.27 8.65 8.07
C HIS A 159 -16.12 7.74 9.31
N GLN A 160 -17.19 7.11 9.78
CA GLN A 160 -17.14 6.20 10.92
C GLN A 160 -16.38 4.90 10.58
N MET A 161 -16.54 4.37 9.36
CA MET A 161 -15.75 3.24 8.89
C MET A 161 -14.25 3.58 8.87
N GLY A 162 -13.90 4.74 8.34
CA GLY A 162 -12.52 5.23 8.36
C GLY A 162 -11.99 5.37 9.79
N ARG A 163 -12.77 6.01 10.68
CA ARG A 163 -12.37 6.19 12.09
C ARG A 163 -12.05 4.86 12.78
N ALA A 164 -12.88 3.86 12.59
CA ALA A 164 -12.62 2.51 13.11
C ALA A 164 -11.35 1.90 12.49
N GLY A 165 -11.12 2.12 11.19
CA GLY A 165 -9.91 1.68 10.48
C GLY A 165 -8.64 2.29 11.07
N GLY A 166 -8.59 3.61 11.21
CA GLY A 166 -7.44 4.33 11.75
C GLY A 166 -7.10 3.94 13.19
N GLN A 167 -8.11 3.78 14.05
CA GLN A 167 -7.92 3.28 15.42
C GLN A 167 -7.33 1.86 15.42
N SER A 168 -7.90 0.96 14.62
CA SER A 168 -7.43 -0.43 14.52
C SER A 168 -5.99 -0.50 13.99
N SER A 169 -5.67 0.29 12.97
CA SER A 169 -4.33 0.33 12.37
C SER A 169 -3.29 0.80 13.37
N LEU A 170 -3.56 1.87 14.13
CA LEU A 170 -2.60 2.36 15.12
C LEU A 170 -2.42 1.35 16.26
N LYS A 171 -3.48 0.66 16.69
CA LYS A 171 -3.36 -0.40 17.69
C LYS A 171 -2.42 -1.49 17.22
N ALA A 172 -2.56 -1.97 15.99
CA ALA A 172 -1.67 -2.96 15.40
C ALA A 172 -0.21 -2.47 15.30
N PHE A 173 0.02 -1.19 14.97
CA PHE A 173 1.36 -0.59 15.00
C PHE A 173 1.93 -0.51 16.41
N SER A 174 1.11 -0.13 17.39
CA SER A 174 1.52 -0.06 18.81
C SER A 174 1.96 -1.40 19.35
N GLU A 175 1.28 -2.48 18.98
CA GLU A 175 1.63 -3.86 19.36
C GLU A 175 2.96 -4.29 18.73
N THR A 176 3.29 -3.81 17.54
CA THR A 176 4.52 -4.17 16.81
C THR A 176 5.72 -3.32 17.24
N MET A 177 5.54 -2.01 17.39
CA MET A 177 6.64 -1.05 17.62
C MET A 177 6.82 -0.64 19.08
N GLY A 178 5.82 -0.90 19.93
CA GLY A 178 5.71 -0.35 21.27
C GLY A 178 5.01 1.00 21.31
N ARG A 179 4.08 1.16 22.25
CA ARG A 179 3.24 2.36 22.36
C ARG A 179 4.07 3.64 22.61
N ASP A 180 5.14 3.54 23.36
CA ASP A 180 6.01 4.68 23.68
C ASP A 180 6.72 5.25 22.46
N ARG A 181 6.90 4.47 21.42
CA ARG A 181 7.60 4.87 20.18
C ARG A 181 6.69 5.45 19.12
N ILE A 182 5.37 5.39 19.28
CA ILE A 182 4.41 5.84 18.25
C ILE A 182 4.64 7.29 17.85
N ARG A 183 4.94 8.18 18.81
CA ARG A 183 5.19 9.61 18.52
C ARG A 183 6.38 9.82 17.59
N GLU A 184 7.46 9.09 17.83
CA GLU A 184 8.68 9.15 17.02
C GLU A 184 8.48 8.49 15.64
N GLN A 185 7.57 7.52 15.55
CA GLN A 185 7.31 6.75 14.34
C GLN A 185 6.23 7.34 13.45
N LEU A 186 5.63 8.47 13.79
CA LEU A 186 4.59 9.11 12.97
C LEU A 186 4.98 9.29 11.50
N PRO A 187 6.22 9.73 11.14
CA PRO A 187 6.63 9.80 9.74
C PRO A 187 6.60 8.43 9.03
N ASN A 188 6.99 7.36 9.70
CA ASN A 188 6.91 5.99 9.16
C ASN A 188 5.47 5.51 9.04
N ILE A 189 4.60 5.86 9.99
CA ILE A 189 3.17 5.58 9.91
C ILE A 189 2.57 6.27 8.68
N MET A 190 2.94 7.52 8.39
CA MET A 190 2.52 8.20 7.16
C MET A 190 3.05 7.49 5.91
N ASN A 191 4.28 6.99 5.92
CA ASN A 191 4.83 6.21 4.80
C ASN A 191 4.08 4.88 4.56
N MET A 192 3.41 4.31 5.58
CA MET A 192 2.60 3.10 5.41
C MET A 192 1.39 3.32 4.48
N TYR A 193 0.84 4.53 4.42
CA TYR A 193 -0.21 4.85 3.45
C TYR A 193 0.32 4.70 2.01
N ALA A 194 1.53 5.19 1.73
CA ALA A 194 2.15 5.03 0.41
C ALA A 194 2.49 3.55 0.12
N ALA A 195 3.06 2.85 1.09
CA ALA A 195 3.37 1.42 0.97
C ALA A 195 2.11 0.56 0.74
N GLY A 196 0.98 0.94 1.33
CA GLY A 196 -0.32 0.31 1.16
C GLY A 196 -1.10 0.77 -0.08
N GLY A 197 -0.56 1.70 -0.88
CA GLY A 197 -1.20 2.19 -2.10
C GLY A 197 -2.34 3.19 -1.89
N TRP A 198 -2.45 3.79 -0.70
CA TRP A 198 -3.53 4.74 -0.39
C TRP A 198 -3.25 6.15 -0.92
N GLY A 199 -1.98 6.49 -1.09
CA GLY A 199 -1.48 7.80 -1.49
C GLY A 199 -0.25 8.20 -0.69
N ILE A 200 0.34 9.34 -1.01
CA ILE A 200 1.55 9.85 -0.36
C ILE A 200 1.13 10.83 0.72
N PHE A 201 1.20 10.41 1.98
CA PHE A 201 0.79 11.21 3.12
C PHE A 201 2.02 11.84 3.78
N LYS A 202 1.94 13.15 4.05
CA LYS A 202 2.99 13.91 4.71
C LYS A 202 2.45 14.59 5.96
N LEU A 203 3.07 14.33 7.10
CA LEU A 203 2.82 15.07 8.32
C LEU A 203 3.53 16.42 8.21
N MET A 204 2.76 17.50 8.16
CA MET A 204 3.28 18.85 8.01
C MET A 204 3.53 19.51 9.37
N GLU A 205 2.62 19.30 10.30
CA GLU A 205 2.65 19.88 11.64
C GLU A 205 2.07 18.87 12.63
N VAL A 206 2.58 18.86 13.86
CA VAL A 206 2.02 18.11 14.97
C VAL A 206 2.33 18.81 16.30
N ASP A 207 1.31 18.98 17.12
CA ASP A 207 1.41 19.49 18.49
C ASP A 207 0.69 18.51 19.42
N PHE A 208 1.47 17.73 20.15
CA PHE A 208 0.94 16.68 21.03
C PHE A 208 0.21 17.23 22.25
N ASP A 209 0.60 18.40 22.76
CA ASP A 209 0.00 19.01 23.95
C ASP A 209 -1.38 19.54 23.60
N ARG A 210 -1.52 20.22 22.48
CA ARG A 210 -2.78 20.73 21.97
C ARG A 210 -3.64 19.64 21.32
N GLY A 211 -3.06 18.55 20.86
CA GLY A 211 -3.72 17.49 20.11
C GLY A 211 -4.13 17.94 18.72
N VAL A 212 -3.25 18.66 18.03
CA VAL A 212 -3.48 19.14 16.66
C VAL A 212 -2.43 18.60 15.71
N ALA A 213 -2.83 18.34 14.46
CA ALA A 213 -1.91 17.95 13.40
C ALA A 213 -2.42 18.44 12.04
N VAL A 214 -1.49 18.55 11.09
CA VAL A 214 -1.79 18.86 9.69
C VAL A 214 -1.16 17.79 8.81
N VAL A 215 -1.99 17.18 7.94
CA VAL A 215 -1.56 16.16 6.99
C VAL A 215 -1.88 16.61 5.58
N GLN A 216 -0.92 16.47 4.66
CA GLN A 216 -1.14 16.57 3.22
C GLN A 216 -1.15 15.18 2.59
N ALA A 217 -2.09 14.92 1.69
CA ALA A 217 -2.18 13.66 0.95
C ALA A 217 -2.18 13.93 -0.56
N PHE A 218 -1.16 13.41 -1.24
CA PHE A 218 -1.06 13.38 -2.69
C PHE A 218 -1.57 12.02 -3.18
N GLU A 219 -2.18 11.99 -4.35
CA GLU A 219 -2.72 10.75 -4.95
C GLU A 219 -3.64 9.96 -4.00
N ASN A 220 -4.38 10.68 -3.14
CA ASN A 220 -5.35 10.10 -2.21
C ASN A 220 -6.35 9.22 -2.97
N PHE A 221 -6.35 7.90 -2.69
CA PHE A 221 -7.12 6.89 -3.42
C PHE A 221 -8.62 7.20 -3.47
N GLU A 222 -9.18 7.80 -2.42
CA GLU A 222 -10.61 8.15 -2.35
C GLU A 222 -10.98 9.28 -3.31
N CYS A 223 -10.02 10.15 -3.68
CA CYS A 223 -10.24 11.37 -4.44
C CYS A 223 -9.69 11.35 -5.86
N THR A 224 -8.65 10.57 -6.12
CA THR A 224 -7.87 10.65 -7.37
C THR A 224 -8.71 10.45 -8.62
N THR A 225 -9.68 9.53 -8.59
CA THR A 225 -10.59 9.25 -9.72
C THR A 225 -11.62 10.36 -9.98
N HIS A 226 -11.75 11.32 -9.06
CA HIS A 226 -12.73 12.40 -9.09
C HIS A 226 -12.08 13.80 -9.19
N ARG A 227 -10.81 13.87 -9.51
CA ARG A 227 -10.03 15.12 -9.58
C ARG A 227 -10.73 16.19 -10.42
N GLY A 228 -10.93 17.39 -9.86
CA GLY A 228 -11.53 18.54 -10.52
C GLY A 228 -13.01 18.42 -10.88
N LYS A 229 -13.73 17.43 -10.33
CA LYS A 229 -15.11 17.12 -10.73
C LYS A 229 -16.20 17.59 -9.76
N ARG A 230 -15.85 18.15 -8.60
CA ARG A 230 -16.81 18.51 -7.55
C ARG A 230 -16.47 19.84 -6.89
N GLY A 231 -17.47 20.49 -6.32
CA GLY A 231 -17.32 21.78 -5.62
C GLY A 231 -16.98 21.65 -4.14
N GLU A 232 -17.08 20.46 -3.53
CA GLU A 232 -16.83 20.23 -2.11
C GLU A 232 -15.81 19.10 -1.87
N PRO A 233 -15.17 19.08 -0.68
CA PRO A 233 -14.25 18.00 -0.28
C PRO A 233 -14.93 16.63 -0.29
N TYR A 234 -14.18 15.61 -0.73
CA TYR A 234 -14.74 14.28 -1.00
C TYR A 234 -14.27 13.18 -0.05
N SER A 235 -13.12 13.34 0.62
CA SER A 235 -12.49 12.33 1.47
C SER A 235 -13.26 12.13 2.77
N GLN A 236 -14.20 11.22 2.80
CA GLN A 236 -14.92 10.91 4.03
C GLN A 236 -14.24 9.79 4.81
N TYR A 237 -13.83 8.72 4.10
CA TYR A 237 -13.15 7.58 4.72
C TYR A 237 -11.75 7.96 5.21
N VAL A 238 -10.93 8.56 4.36
CA VAL A 238 -9.56 9.00 4.74
C VAL A 238 -9.60 10.03 5.85
N ARG A 239 -10.56 10.97 5.82
CA ARG A 239 -10.77 11.91 6.91
C ARG A 239 -11.10 11.22 8.24
N GLY A 240 -11.97 10.21 8.21
CA GLY A 240 -12.28 9.38 9.36
C GLY A 240 -11.08 8.61 9.86
N ASP A 241 -10.32 7.99 8.95
CA ASP A 241 -9.11 7.22 9.26
C ASP A 241 -8.06 8.06 10.00
N LEU A 242 -7.76 9.25 9.49
CA LEU A 242 -6.86 10.20 10.16
C LEU A 242 -7.42 10.63 11.53
N ALA A 243 -8.73 10.90 11.65
CA ALA A 243 -9.35 11.23 12.94
C ALA A 243 -9.25 10.08 13.94
N GLY A 244 -9.41 8.84 13.48
CA GLY A 244 -9.25 7.63 14.31
C GLY A 244 -7.82 7.45 14.78
N LEU A 245 -6.88 7.47 13.83
CA LEU A 245 -5.45 7.32 14.08
C LEU A 245 -4.94 8.38 15.08
N PHE A 246 -5.20 9.65 14.81
CA PHE A 246 -4.73 10.72 15.69
C PHE A 246 -5.45 10.79 17.03
N SER A 247 -6.69 10.25 17.15
CA SER A 247 -7.34 10.10 18.46
C SER A 247 -6.54 9.16 19.38
N GLU A 248 -6.01 8.09 18.84
CA GLU A 248 -5.15 7.15 19.58
C GLU A 248 -3.75 7.73 19.85
N VAL A 249 -3.18 8.49 18.88
CA VAL A 249 -1.86 9.15 19.02
C VAL A 249 -1.89 10.17 20.16
N PHE A 250 -2.93 10.97 20.24
CA PHE A 250 -3.05 12.05 21.21
C PHE A 250 -3.70 11.61 22.54
N ASP A 251 -4.24 10.40 22.59
CA ASP A 251 -5.10 9.93 23.69
C ASP A 251 -6.25 10.91 24.01
N LYS A 252 -6.81 11.48 22.93
CA LYS A 252 -7.89 12.48 22.99
C LYS A 252 -8.81 12.29 21.80
N LYS A 253 -10.12 12.46 21.97
CA LYS A 253 -11.05 12.47 20.84
C LYS A 253 -10.77 13.69 19.97
N VAL A 254 -10.23 13.46 18.76
CA VAL A 254 -10.04 14.49 17.74
C VAL A 254 -10.92 14.19 16.52
N ASP A 255 -11.11 15.21 15.70
CA ASP A 255 -11.72 15.06 14.38
C ASP A 255 -10.81 15.68 13.32
N ALA A 256 -11.03 15.32 12.05
CA ALA A 256 -10.29 15.84 10.93
C ALA A 256 -11.23 16.60 9.97
N VAL A 257 -10.77 17.75 9.49
CA VAL A 257 -11.46 18.54 8.47
C VAL A 257 -10.59 18.57 7.22
N GLU A 258 -11.15 18.22 6.07
CA GLU A 258 -10.49 18.37 4.77
C GLU A 258 -10.67 19.82 4.30
N THR A 259 -9.60 20.63 4.37
CA THR A 259 -9.62 22.05 4.03
C THR A 259 -9.23 22.33 2.59
N GLN A 260 -8.55 21.37 1.91
CA GLN A 260 -8.26 21.39 0.48
C GLN A 260 -8.45 19.98 -0.09
N CYS A 261 -8.99 19.87 -1.28
CA CYS A 261 -9.23 18.59 -1.92
C CYS A 261 -8.91 18.62 -3.43
N VAL A 262 -8.25 17.59 -3.92
CA VAL A 262 -7.94 17.43 -5.36
C VAL A 262 -9.21 17.36 -6.22
N VAL A 263 -10.33 16.94 -5.63
CA VAL A 263 -11.64 16.91 -6.30
C VAL A 263 -12.14 18.31 -6.63
N GLN A 264 -11.76 19.31 -5.84
CA GLN A 264 -12.04 20.73 -6.06
C GLN A 264 -10.99 21.41 -6.97
N GLY A 265 -9.98 20.65 -7.45
CA GLY A 265 -8.89 21.20 -8.26
C GLY A 265 -7.64 21.61 -7.48
N ALA A 266 -7.60 21.39 -6.16
CA ALA A 266 -6.39 21.63 -5.38
C ALA A 266 -5.27 20.62 -5.78
N PRO A 267 -3.99 20.98 -5.59
CA PRO A 267 -2.87 20.09 -5.95
C PRO A 267 -2.77 18.85 -5.05
N PHE A 268 -3.29 18.91 -3.84
CA PHE A 268 -3.32 17.83 -2.85
C PHE A 268 -4.56 17.94 -1.95
N CYS A 269 -4.86 16.90 -1.20
CA CYS A 269 -5.82 16.97 -0.10
C CYS A 269 -5.08 17.43 1.18
N ARG A 270 -5.67 18.37 1.94
CA ARG A 270 -5.14 18.86 3.20
C ARG A 270 -6.14 18.57 4.31
N PHE A 271 -5.67 17.96 5.37
CA PHE A 271 -6.46 17.61 6.55
C PHE A 271 -5.92 18.35 7.76
N GLU A 272 -6.82 19.02 8.48
CA GLU A 272 -6.54 19.65 9.77
C GLU A 272 -7.22 18.84 10.86
N ILE A 273 -6.41 18.32 11.77
CA ILE A 273 -6.83 17.47 12.88
C ILE A 273 -6.82 18.31 14.15
N ALA A 274 -7.92 18.30 14.91
CA ALA A 274 -8.05 19.07 16.15
C ALA A 274 -9.00 18.37 17.11
N PRO A 275 -8.97 18.72 18.43
CA PRO A 275 -9.94 18.23 19.41
C PRO A 275 -11.37 18.41 18.94
N ALA A 276 -12.17 17.34 19.03
CA ALA A 276 -13.57 17.37 18.60
C ALA A 276 -14.34 18.40 19.44
N SER A 277 -15.09 19.29 18.78
CA SER A 277 -15.98 20.23 19.47
C SER A 277 -17.06 19.46 20.24
N LYS A 278 -17.40 19.95 21.45
CA LYS A 278 -18.49 19.37 22.25
C LYS A 278 -19.83 19.59 21.52
N GLY A 279 -20.20 18.65 20.63
CA GLY A 279 -21.46 18.78 19.88
C GLY A 279 -21.59 17.90 18.64
N THR A 280 -20.51 17.27 18.15
CA THR A 280 -20.58 16.31 17.04
C THR A 280 -20.54 14.87 17.60
N ALA A 281 -21.70 14.39 18.01
CA ALA A 281 -21.95 12.99 18.31
C ALA A 281 -22.47 12.27 17.06
#